data_7258cbef7f9b7ca33491764aa528f263
#
_entry.id   7258cbef7f9b7ca33491764aa528f263
#
_cell.length_a   1.000
_cell.length_b   1.000
_cell.length_c   1.000
_cell.angle_alpha   90.00
_cell.angle_beta   90.00
_cell.angle_gamma   90.00
#
_symmetry.space_group_name_H-M   'P 1'
#
loop_
_entity.id
_entity.type
_entity.pdbx_description
1 polymer ?
#
loop_
_entity_poly.entity_id
_entity_poly.type
_entity_poly.pdbx_seq_one_letter_code
_entity_poly.pdbx_strand_id
1 'polypeptide(L)'
;MPPFPFQEDHEMIREAVKGWLSDWEDGGKTLHRVAKDGYGFDRAAWDGFARDQGMAGISIAEQYGGAGMGLLGRTVVMEETGYTLFSAPFFSTCVLAADIIEAFASEDDKADLLSKIASGDIIISALDGRGKLSLEDNKLNGTISPATDAVHADLILVATQNKDNDIVLTGYSPNTAGLSVMPYASIDPTRSQAKVSFDNVSLSDGQTIGKTDENAFSQTLQIAHGALAAECVGGGQKCLDMTLDYANQRVQFGRQIGSFQSVKHKCADMFIALESARSASYFAASPDLDGDRTAKFEAALIAKNYASEAFFKIAGDAIQMHGGIGFTWEYPLHYFFKRARSNRALFTSSEDGFQMLADQIGLKSNTSAIMGK
;
A
#
# COMPACT_ATOMS: atom_id res chain seq x y z
N MET A 1 8.97 -13.75 22.75
CA MET A 1 9.40 -12.65 21.86
C MET A 1 9.80 -11.49 22.73
N PRO A 2 10.88 -10.74 22.44
CA PRO A 2 11.05 -9.45 23.07
C PRO A 2 9.78 -8.65 22.76
N PRO A 3 9.27 -7.85 23.71
CA PRO A 3 8.12 -7.02 23.43
C PRO A 3 8.49 -6.14 22.23
N PHE A 4 7.67 -6.17 21.18
CA PHE A 4 7.77 -5.21 20.09
C PHE A 4 7.76 -3.80 20.70
N PRO A 5 8.44 -2.81 20.11
CA PRO A 5 8.56 -1.47 20.67
C PRO A 5 7.26 -0.65 20.54
N PHE A 6 6.10 -1.33 20.65
CA PHE A 6 4.83 -0.63 20.75
C PHE A 6 4.75 0.05 22.11
N GLN A 7 4.54 1.34 22.07
CA GLN A 7 4.27 2.18 23.23
C GLN A 7 2.75 2.30 23.42
N GLU A 8 2.33 2.78 24.57
CA GLU A 8 0.92 3.00 24.89
C GLU A 8 0.22 3.86 23.82
N ASP A 9 0.91 4.85 23.27
CA ASP A 9 0.39 5.72 22.21
C ASP A 9 0.04 4.94 20.93
N HIS A 10 0.79 3.91 20.55
CA HIS A 10 0.49 3.09 19.37
C HIS A 10 -0.78 2.25 19.57
N GLU A 11 -1.01 1.76 20.80
CA GLU A 11 -2.25 1.05 21.12
C GLU A 11 -3.45 2.00 21.15
N MET A 12 -3.27 3.23 21.64
CA MET A 12 -4.31 4.26 21.57
C MET A 12 -4.69 4.60 20.13
N ILE A 13 -3.71 4.72 19.24
CA ILE A 13 -3.93 4.92 17.80
C ILE A 13 -4.70 3.73 17.23
N ARG A 14 -4.31 2.50 17.55
CA ARG A 14 -4.98 1.28 17.08
C ARG A 14 -6.46 1.30 17.47
N GLU A 15 -6.78 1.54 18.73
CA GLU A 15 -8.17 1.57 19.21
C GLU A 15 -8.98 2.69 18.55
N ALA A 16 -8.40 3.88 18.38
CA ALA A 16 -9.08 4.99 17.72
C ALA A 16 -9.40 4.68 16.25
N VAL A 17 -8.40 4.18 15.49
CA VAL A 17 -8.55 3.81 14.08
C VAL A 17 -9.55 2.67 13.92
N LYS A 18 -9.44 1.63 14.73
CA LYS A 18 -10.34 0.47 14.73
C LYS A 18 -11.78 0.86 15.02
N GLY A 19 -12.00 1.73 16.02
CA GLY A 19 -13.33 2.25 16.36
C GLY A 19 -13.96 2.97 15.16
N TRP A 20 -13.23 3.93 14.57
CA TRP A 20 -13.71 4.70 13.43
C TRP A 20 -13.99 3.81 12.19
N LEU A 21 -13.07 2.89 11.88
CA LEU A 21 -13.22 1.98 10.73
C LEU A 21 -14.35 0.96 10.92
N SER A 22 -14.64 0.54 12.15
CA SER A 22 -15.79 -0.32 12.47
C SER A 22 -17.12 0.37 12.13
N ASP A 23 -17.23 1.66 12.45
CA ASP A 23 -18.41 2.46 12.11
C ASP A 23 -18.52 2.66 10.59
N TRP A 24 -17.39 2.88 9.90
CA TRP A 24 -17.35 3.01 8.45
C TRP A 24 -17.74 1.70 7.74
N GLU A 25 -17.26 0.55 8.21
CA GLU A 25 -17.50 -0.76 7.57
C GLU A 25 -18.99 -1.13 7.52
N ASP A 26 -19.77 -0.74 8.53
CA ASP A 26 -21.21 -1.06 8.67
C ASP A 26 -21.53 -2.53 8.30
N GLY A 27 -20.74 -3.47 8.86
CA GLY A 27 -20.88 -4.90 8.58
C GLY A 27 -20.64 -5.30 7.13
N GLY A 28 -19.72 -4.60 6.43
CA GLY A 28 -19.32 -4.85 5.05
C GLY A 28 -20.20 -4.19 3.99
N LYS A 29 -21.27 -3.50 4.35
CA LYS A 29 -22.18 -2.84 3.40
C LYS A 29 -21.49 -1.68 2.69
N THR A 30 -20.69 -0.90 3.41
CA THR A 30 -19.97 0.23 2.83
C THR A 30 -18.95 -0.25 1.80
N LEU A 31 -18.19 -1.31 2.10
CA LEU A 31 -17.24 -1.90 1.17
C LEU A 31 -17.92 -2.33 -0.14
N HIS A 32 -19.09 -3.00 -0.03
CA HIS A 32 -19.86 -3.40 -1.21
C HIS A 32 -20.31 -2.20 -2.05
N ARG A 33 -20.82 -1.13 -1.40
CA ARG A 33 -21.25 0.10 -2.06
C ARG A 33 -20.10 0.77 -2.80
N VAL A 34 -18.96 0.96 -2.13
CA VAL A 34 -17.78 1.63 -2.70
C VAL A 34 -17.16 0.82 -3.84
N ALA A 35 -17.11 -0.51 -3.70
CA ALA A 35 -16.61 -1.40 -4.73
C ALA A 35 -17.51 -1.45 -5.98
N LYS A 36 -18.84 -1.29 -5.82
CA LYS A 36 -19.80 -1.30 -6.92
C LYS A 36 -19.67 -0.08 -7.83
N ASP A 37 -19.35 1.07 -7.27
CA ASP A 37 -19.19 2.31 -8.03
C ASP A 37 -17.88 2.35 -8.87
N GLY A 38 -17.03 1.32 -8.73
CA GLY A 38 -15.88 1.04 -9.60
C GLY A 38 -14.63 1.88 -9.34
N TYR A 39 -14.71 2.90 -8.48
CA TYR A 39 -13.58 3.80 -8.21
C TYR A 39 -13.03 3.70 -6.79
N GLY A 40 -13.63 2.89 -5.93
CA GLY A 40 -13.08 2.56 -4.62
C GLY A 40 -12.75 3.76 -3.74
N PHE A 41 -13.58 4.83 -3.76
CA PHE A 41 -13.32 6.05 -3.01
C PHE A 41 -14.62 6.68 -2.48
N ASP A 42 -14.53 7.17 -1.24
CA ASP A 42 -15.59 7.94 -0.58
C ASP A 42 -14.95 9.18 0.02
N ARG A 43 -15.19 10.35 -0.59
CA ARG A 43 -14.57 11.61 -0.17
C ARG A 43 -14.92 11.98 1.27
N ALA A 44 -16.17 11.79 1.70
CA ALA A 44 -16.59 12.11 3.05
C ALA A 44 -15.89 11.20 4.07
N ALA A 45 -15.73 9.91 3.75
CA ALA A 45 -14.98 8.99 4.58
C ALA A 45 -13.48 9.37 4.64
N TRP A 46 -12.90 9.78 3.52
CA TRP A 46 -11.52 10.28 3.51
C TRP A 46 -11.34 11.52 4.37
N ASP A 47 -12.20 12.53 4.23
CA ASP A 47 -12.13 13.77 5.01
C ASP A 47 -12.26 13.48 6.50
N GLY A 48 -13.20 12.61 6.91
CA GLY A 48 -13.37 12.17 8.29
C GLY A 48 -12.15 11.42 8.83
N PHE A 49 -11.57 10.52 8.05
CA PHE A 49 -10.41 9.74 8.48
C PHE A 49 -9.11 10.57 8.47
N ALA A 50 -8.86 11.26 7.38
CA ALA A 50 -7.60 11.98 7.19
C ALA A 50 -7.52 13.24 8.05
N ARG A 51 -8.57 14.06 8.02
CA ARG A 51 -8.61 15.38 8.66
C ARG A 51 -9.17 15.31 10.08
N ASP A 52 -10.40 14.78 10.27
CA ASP A 52 -11.07 14.87 11.56
C ASP A 52 -10.44 13.93 12.60
N GLN A 53 -9.94 12.77 12.18
CA GLN A 53 -9.16 11.86 13.03
C GLN A 53 -7.64 12.13 12.98
N GLY A 54 -7.15 13.00 12.08
CA GLY A 54 -5.74 13.33 11.94
C GLY A 54 -4.85 12.19 11.41
N MET A 55 -5.43 11.14 10.82
CA MET A 55 -4.67 9.96 10.42
C MET A 55 -3.76 10.22 9.22
N ALA A 56 -4.04 11.22 8.39
CA ALA A 56 -3.16 11.58 7.28
C ALA A 56 -1.77 12.05 7.74
N GLY A 57 -1.69 12.71 8.89
CA GLY A 57 -0.45 13.21 9.48
C GLY A 57 0.27 12.24 10.43
N ILE A 58 -0.20 11.01 10.59
CA ILE A 58 0.27 10.10 11.66
C ILE A 58 1.78 9.91 11.69
N SER A 59 2.44 9.74 10.55
CA SER A 59 3.90 9.56 10.45
C SER A 59 4.68 10.82 10.10
N ILE A 60 3.99 11.90 9.74
CA ILE A 60 4.62 13.17 9.37
C ILE A 60 5.12 13.88 10.63
N ALA A 61 6.31 14.49 10.53
CA ALA A 61 6.93 15.17 11.65
C ALA A 61 6.08 16.35 12.16
N GLU A 62 6.14 16.61 13.47
CA GLU A 62 5.37 17.68 14.14
C GLU A 62 5.62 19.06 13.54
N GLN A 63 6.85 19.33 13.07
CA GLN A 63 7.19 20.61 12.42
C GLN A 63 6.37 20.87 11.15
N TYR A 64 5.79 19.84 10.52
CA TYR A 64 4.90 19.94 9.36
C TYR A 64 3.43 19.71 9.75
N GLY A 65 3.11 19.75 11.04
CA GLY A 65 1.75 19.58 11.54
C GLY A 65 1.26 18.14 11.68
N GLY A 66 2.15 17.16 11.55
CA GLY A 66 1.86 15.74 11.78
C GLY A 66 1.94 15.33 13.24
N ALA A 67 1.65 14.08 13.54
CA ALA A 67 1.73 13.50 14.89
C ALA A 67 3.12 12.97 15.27
N GLY A 68 4.05 12.86 14.31
CA GLY A 68 5.41 12.39 14.58
C GLY A 68 5.55 10.93 15.02
N MET A 69 4.52 10.10 14.82
CA MET A 69 4.50 8.70 15.30
C MET A 69 5.35 7.73 14.45
N GLY A 70 6.01 8.25 13.42
CA GLY A 70 6.97 7.52 12.60
C GLY A 70 6.36 6.31 11.85
N LEU A 71 7.24 5.39 11.44
CA LEU A 71 6.82 4.23 10.65
C LEU A 71 5.94 3.25 11.44
N LEU A 72 6.14 3.09 12.75
CA LEU A 72 5.32 2.21 13.58
C LEU A 72 3.87 2.72 13.68
N GLY A 73 3.65 4.01 13.94
CA GLY A 73 2.31 4.59 13.97
C GLY A 73 1.59 4.40 12.63
N ARG A 74 2.30 4.65 11.52
CA ARG A 74 1.78 4.40 10.16
C ARG A 74 1.44 2.92 9.93
N THR A 75 2.28 2.01 10.41
CA THR A 75 2.07 0.56 10.29
C THR A 75 0.79 0.12 10.99
N VAL A 76 0.51 0.66 12.18
CA VAL A 76 -0.76 0.43 12.90
C VAL A 76 -1.96 0.86 12.05
N VAL A 77 -1.92 2.07 11.50
CA VAL A 77 -3.00 2.59 10.65
C VAL A 77 -3.18 1.72 9.40
N MET A 78 -2.08 1.34 8.73
CA MET A 78 -2.13 0.48 7.54
C MET A 78 -2.71 -0.91 7.83
N GLU A 79 -2.41 -1.48 8.99
CA GLU A 79 -2.95 -2.77 9.40
C GLU A 79 -4.47 -2.70 9.59
N GLU A 80 -4.97 -1.70 10.31
CA GLU A 80 -6.41 -1.55 10.56
C GLU A 80 -7.17 -1.18 9.27
N THR A 81 -6.59 -0.34 8.40
CA THR A 81 -7.19 -0.07 7.07
C THR A 81 -7.22 -1.32 6.18
N GLY A 82 -6.23 -2.20 6.31
CA GLY A 82 -6.21 -3.51 5.65
C GLY A 82 -7.29 -4.46 6.16
N TYR A 83 -7.56 -4.44 7.47
CA TYR A 83 -8.58 -5.27 8.10
C TYR A 83 -9.99 -4.99 7.56
N THR A 84 -10.30 -3.75 7.21
CA THR A 84 -11.59 -3.33 6.66
C THR A 84 -11.58 -3.14 5.14
N LEU A 85 -10.43 -3.27 4.48
CA LEU A 85 -10.19 -2.87 3.08
C LEU A 85 -10.62 -1.41 2.85
N PHE A 86 -10.30 -0.52 3.78
CA PHE A 86 -10.65 0.89 3.68
C PHE A 86 -10.22 1.47 2.34
N SER A 87 -11.22 1.90 1.56
CA SER A 87 -11.02 2.36 0.18
C SER A 87 -10.75 3.86 0.17
N ALA A 88 -9.48 4.24 0.38
CA ALA A 88 -9.04 5.63 0.46
C ALA A 88 -7.58 5.77 0.01
N PRO A 89 -7.13 6.98 -0.41
CA PRO A 89 -5.80 7.23 -0.91
C PRO A 89 -4.73 7.34 0.18
N PHE A 90 -4.89 6.60 1.30
CA PHE A 90 -3.95 6.65 2.42
C PHE A 90 -2.55 6.19 2.00
N PHE A 91 -2.46 5.04 1.30
CA PHE A 91 -1.17 4.52 0.85
C PHE A 91 -0.49 5.45 -0.17
N SER A 92 -1.22 5.92 -1.19
CA SER A 92 -0.64 6.76 -2.25
C SER A 92 -0.19 8.12 -1.72
N THR A 93 -0.95 8.73 -0.82
CA THR A 93 -0.72 10.08 -0.30
C THR A 93 0.14 10.08 0.95
N CYS A 94 -0.30 9.37 2.00
CA CYS A 94 0.31 9.48 3.33
C CYS A 94 1.52 8.54 3.52
N VAL A 95 1.73 7.61 2.59
CA VAL A 95 2.91 6.73 2.59
C VAL A 95 3.82 7.09 1.42
N LEU A 96 3.42 6.77 0.19
CA LEU A 96 4.30 6.85 -0.97
C LEU A 96 4.72 8.29 -1.30
N ALA A 97 3.75 9.20 -1.43
CA ALA A 97 4.06 10.59 -1.74
C ALA A 97 4.77 11.28 -0.57
N ALA A 98 4.32 11.06 0.68
CA ALA A 98 4.95 11.64 1.85
C ALA A 98 6.43 11.22 1.99
N ASP A 99 6.76 9.92 1.85
CA ASP A 99 8.13 9.43 1.93
C ASP A 99 9.04 10.00 0.82
N ILE A 100 8.52 10.15 -0.40
CA ILE A 100 9.26 10.73 -1.53
C ILE A 100 9.51 12.22 -1.29
N ILE A 101 8.51 12.98 -0.84
CA ILE A 101 8.62 14.40 -0.55
C ILE A 101 9.58 14.63 0.61
N GLU A 102 9.44 13.87 1.70
CA GLU A 102 10.32 13.99 2.87
C GLU A 102 11.78 13.72 2.50
N ALA A 103 12.03 12.72 1.64
CA ALA A 103 13.38 12.33 1.28
C ALA A 103 14.06 13.31 0.30
N PHE A 104 13.32 13.94 -0.62
CA PHE A 104 13.95 14.56 -1.79
C PHE A 104 13.47 15.96 -2.12
N ALA A 105 12.38 16.48 -1.51
CA ALA A 105 11.89 17.81 -1.79
C ALA A 105 12.77 18.90 -1.14
N SER A 106 12.68 20.11 -1.66
CA SER A 106 13.25 21.29 -0.98
C SER A 106 12.56 21.54 0.37
N GLU A 107 13.21 22.25 1.28
CA GLU A 107 12.59 22.53 2.58
C GLU A 107 11.29 23.33 2.47
N ASP A 108 11.19 24.24 1.50
CA ASP A 108 9.97 25.00 1.24
C ASP A 108 8.84 24.08 0.71
N ASP A 109 9.16 23.19 -0.22
CA ASP A 109 8.19 22.22 -0.76
C ASP A 109 7.78 21.18 0.30
N LYS A 110 8.70 20.75 1.16
CA LYS A 110 8.36 19.89 2.32
C LYS A 110 7.38 20.59 3.24
N ALA A 111 7.68 21.84 3.63
CA ALA A 111 6.81 22.60 4.51
C ALA A 111 5.40 22.79 3.93
N ASP A 112 5.28 23.03 2.63
CA ASP A 112 4.00 23.19 1.95
C ASP A 112 3.25 21.86 1.79
N LEU A 113 3.90 20.85 1.17
CA LEU A 113 3.21 19.64 0.78
C LEU A 113 2.96 18.68 1.95
N LEU A 114 3.93 18.51 2.87
CA LEU A 114 3.73 17.64 4.03
C LEU A 114 2.69 18.20 4.98
N SER A 115 2.62 19.54 5.14
CA SER A 115 1.58 20.18 5.96
C SER A 115 0.19 19.98 5.36
N LYS A 116 0.04 20.07 4.03
CA LYS A 116 -1.23 19.79 3.34
C LYS A 116 -1.63 18.33 3.41
N ILE A 117 -0.65 17.41 3.37
CA ILE A 117 -0.92 15.97 3.58
C ILE A 117 -1.36 15.76 5.02
N ALA A 118 -0.63 16.29 6.01
CA ALA A 118 -0.91 16.11 7.43
C ALA A 118 -2.31 16.62 7.82
N SER A 119 -2.74 17.75 7.23
CA SER A 119 -4.09 18.30 7.44
C SER A 119 -5.19 17.59 6.65
N GLY A 120 -4.84 16.65 5.73
CA GLY A 120 -5.80 15.99 4.84
C GLY A 120 -6.35 16.89 3.73
N ASP A 121 -5.68 18.01 3.43
CA ASP A 121 -6.14 19.02 2.45
C ASP A 121 -5.77 18.65 1.02
N ILE A 122 -4.82 17.75 0.81
CA ILE A 122 -4.35 17.33 -0.52
C ILE A 122 -4.31 15.81 -0.66
N ILE A 123 -4.69 15.33 -1.83
CA ILE A 123 -4.47 13.95 -2.26
C ILE A 123 -3.37 13.96 -3.33
N ILE A 124 -2.31 13.18 -3.13
CA ILE A 124 -1.19 13.08 -4.06
C ILE A 124 -1.08 11.64 -4.57
N SER A 125 -1.04 11.48 -5.89
CA SER A 125 -0.66 10.21 -6.51
C SER A 125 0.78 10.30 -6.99
N ALA A 126 1.68 9.51 -6.37
CA ALA A 126 3.08 9.47 -6.73
C ALA A 126 3.34 8.33 -7.74
N LEU A 127 3.97 8.67 -8.85
CA LEU A 127 4.15 7.81 -10.01
C LEU A 127 5.63 7.67 -10.39
N ASP A 128 6.07 6.43 -10.59
CA ASP A 128 7.37 6.12 -11.17
C ASP A 128 7.28 6.10 -12.69
N GLY A 129 7.79 7.15 -13.32
CA GLY A 129 7.82 7.33 -14.76
C GLY A 129 9.10 6.81 -15.43
N ARG A 130 10.06 6.30 -14.67
CA ARG A 130 11.32 5.75 -15.23
C ARG A 130 11.04 4.61 -16.18
N GLY A 131 11.66 4.64 -17.35
CA GLY A 131 11.44 3.63 -18.39
C GLY A 131 10.03 3.60 -19.02
N LYS A 132 9.11 4.47 -18.56
CA LYS A 132 7.72 4.56 -19.06
C LYS A 132 7.46 5.89 -19.76
N LEU A 133 8.17 6.93 -19.36
CA LEU A 133 8.08 8.26 -19.96
C LEU A 133 9.39 8.60 -20.65
N SER A 134 9.29 9.16 -21.87
CA SER A 134 10.41 9.80 -22.54
C SER A 134 10.42 11.30 -22.25
N LEU A 135 11.61 11.86 -22.11
CA LEU A 135 11.85 13.30 -21.97
C LEU A 135 12.64 13.80 -23.16
N GLU A 136 11.97 14.47 -24.11
CA GLU A 136 12.56 15.08 -25.29
C GLU A 136 12.17 16.55 -25.37
N ASP A 137 13.14 17.42 -25.61
CA ASP A 137 12.94 18.88 -25.72
C ASP A 137 12.12 19.47 -24.57
N ASN A 138 12.41 19.03 -23.33
CA ASN A 138 11.66 19.39 -22.10
C ASN A 138 10.18 19.01 -22.13
N LYS A 139 9.77 18.05 -22.93
CA LYS A 139 8.40 17.52 -22.99
C LYS A 139 8.37 16.06 -22.61
N LEU A 140 7.39 15.72 -21.77
CA LEU A 140 7.12 14.36 -21.35
C LEU A 140 6.12 13.70 -22.29
N ASN A 141 6.43 12.49 -22.72
CA ASN A 141 5.56 11.63 -23.52
C ASN A 141 5.57 10.22 -22.97
N GLY A 142 4.42 9.57 -22.95
CA GLY A 142 4.28 8.19 -22.55
C GLY A 142 3.09 7.96 -21.62
N THR A 143 3.11 6.79 -20.99
CA THR A 143 1.96 6.35 -20.18
C THR A 143 2.43 5.58 -18.96
N ILE A 144 1.84 5.88 -17.80
CA ILE A 144 2.03 5.14 -16.55
C ILE A 144 0.73 4.41 -16.22
N SER A 145 0.81 3.09 -16.05
CA SER A 145 -0.30 2.23 -15.65
C SER A 145 0.27 0.98 -14.97
N PRO A 146 -0.25 0.58 -13.80
CA PRO A 146 -1.29 1.23 -13.01
C PRO A 146 -0.80 2.52 -12.32
N ALA A 147 -1.71 3.48 -12.14
CA ALA A 147 -1.53 4.69 -11.35
C ALA A 147 -2.56 4.69 -10.22
N THR A 148 -2.11 4.38 -9.01
CA THR A 148 -2.99 4.24 -7.84
C THR A 148 -3.50 5.60 -7.39
N ASP A 149 -4.81 5.70 -7.18
CA ASP A 149 -5.55 6.86 -6.70
C ASP A 149 -5.42 8.14 -7.56
N ALA A 150 -4.84 8.06 -8.76
CA ALA A 150 -4.61 9.22 -9.61
C ALA A 150 -5.90 9.91 -10.06
N VAL A 151 -7.03 9.19 -10.10
CA VAL A 151 -8.37 9.76 -10.43
C VAL A 151 -8.82 10.80 -9.40
N HIS A 152 -8.39 10.63 -8.16
CA HIS A 152 -8.82 11.45 -7.02
C HIS A 152 -7.74 12.44 -6.57
N ALA A 153 -6.58 12.43 -7.24
CA ALA A 153 -5.44 13.24 -6.84
C ALA A 153 -5.64 14.71 -7.21
N ASP A 154 -5.26 15.58 -6.27
CA ASP A 154 -5.13 17.02 -6.49
C ASP A 154 -3.77 17.36 -7.13
N LEU A 155 -2.78 16.48 -6.91
CA LEU A 155 -1.44 16.57 -7.49
C LEU A 155 -0.97 15.21 -7.99
N ILE A 156 -0.44 15.18 -9.22
CA ILE A 156 0.26 14.03 -9.79
C ILE A 156 1.77 14.27 -9.64
N LEU A 157 2.41 13.57 -8.72
CA LEU A 157 3.85 13.63 -8.50
C LEU A 157 4.53 12.57 -9.35
N VAL A 158 5.40 12.99 -10.26
CA VAL A 158 6.05 12.09 -11.22
C VAL A 158 7.56 12.12 -11.06
N ALA A 159 8.16 10.94 -10.92
CA ALA A 159 9.59 10.77 -11.01
C ALA A 159 9.99 10.46 -12.46
N THR A 160 10.86 11.28 -13.05
CA THR A 160 11.40 11.09 -14.40
C THR A 160 12.91 11.08 -14.37
N GLN A 161 13.53 10.35 -15.32
CA GLN A 161 14.97 10.36 -15.46
C GLN A 161 15.39 11.41 -16.49
N ASN A 162 16.34 12.28 -16.12
CA ASN A 162 16.90 13.28 -17.03
C ASN A 162 18.09 12.70 -17.86
N LYS A 163 18.67 13.51 -18.71
CA LYS A 163 19.81 13.11 -19.57
C LYS A 163 21.10 12.80 -18.79
N ASP A 164 21.20 13.31 -17.56
CA ASP A 164 22.34 13.10 -16.66
C ASP A 164 22.13 11.88 -15.75
N ASN A 165 21.07 11.10 -15.99
CA ASN A 165 20.61 9.97 -15.19
C ASN A 165 20.13 10.31 -13.76
N ASP A 166 19.90 11.60 -13.47
CA ASP A 166 19.26 11.96 -12.21
C ASP A 166 17.74 11.76 -12.29
N ILE A 167 17.15 11.47 -11.15
CA ILE A 167 15.70 11.44 -10.99
C ILE A 167 15.21 12.82 -10.61
N VAL A 168 14.33 13.37 -11.42
CA VAL A 168 13.66 14.66 -11.20
C VAL A 168 12.23 14.40 -10.78
N LEU A 169 11.80 15.00 -9.66
CA LEU A 169 10.45 14.94 -9.13
C LEU A 169 9.70 16.18 -9.55
N THR A 170 8.61 16.00 -10.30
CA THR A 170 7.79 17.11 -10.79
C THR A 170 6.32 16.87 -10.43
N GLY A 171 5.69 17.87 -9.81
CA GLY A 171 4.27 17.87 -9.49
C GLY A 171 3.45 18.54 -10.60
N TYR A 172 2.39 17.88 -11.05
CA TYR A 172 1.46 18.38 -12.07
C TYR A 172 0.03 18.44 -11.53
N SER A 173 -0.68 19.52 -11.84
CA SER A 173 -2.14 19.50 -11.70
C SER A 173 -2.74 18.43 -12.65
N PRO A 174 -3.77 17.68 -12.23
CA PRO A 174 -4.47 16.76 -13.13
C PRO A 174 -5.07 17.44 -14.38
N ASN A 175 -5.25 18.76 -14.32
CA ASN A 175 -5.78 19.58 -15.42
C ASN A 175 -4.68 20.16 -16.34
N THR A 176 -3.41 19.78 -16.15
CA THR A 176 -2.29 20.22 -17.00
C THR A 176 -2.55 19.82 -18.46
N ALA A 177 -2.31 20.74 -19.37
CA ALA A 177 -2.50 20.50 -20.82
C ALA A 177 -1.63 19.33 -21.30
N GLY A 178 -2.21 18.39 -22.01
CA GLY A 178 -1.51 17.17 -22.48
C GLY A 178 -1.46 16.04 -21.44
N LEU A 179 -1.83 16.28 -20.17
CA LEU A 179 -1.96 15.24 -19.17
C LEU A 179 -3.40 14.72 -19.15
N SER A 180 -3.57 13.41 -19.15
CA SER A 180 -4.88 12.78 -19.02
C SER A 180 -4.86 11.65 -17.99
N VAL A 181 -5.90 11.62 -17.15
CA VAL A 181 -6.09 10.59 -16.13
C VAL A 181 -7.37 9.83 -16.45
N MET A 182 -7.24 8.57 -16.83
CA MET A 182 -8.37 7.71 -17.21
C MET A 182 -8.50 6.56 -16.21
N PRO A 183 -9.63 6.48 -15.47
CA PRO A 183 -9.89 5.33 -14.62
C PRO A 183 -10.07 4.07 -15.46
N TYR A 184 -9.70 2.91 -14.91
CA TYR A 184 -10.04 1.63 -15.51
C TYR A 184 -10.52 0.62 -14.46
N ALA A 185 -11.34 -0.32 -14.92
CA ALA A 185 -11.83 -1.39 -14.07
C ALA A 185 -10.68 -2.32 -13.68
N SER A 186 -10.35 -2.35 -12.40
CA SER A 186 -9.40 -3.28 -11.80
C SER A 186 -10.11 -4.56 -11.34
N ILE A 187 -9.36 -5.65 -11.25
CA ILE A 187 -9.85 -6.87 -10.58
C ILE A 187 -10.18 -6.60 -9.11
N ASP A 188 -9.44 -5.70 -8.46
CA ASP A 188 -9.71 -5.20 -7.12
C ASP A 188 -10.47 -3.87 -7.20
N PRO A 189 -11.80 -3.87 -7.00
CA PRO A 189 -12.60 -2.65 -7.07
C PRO A 189 -12.52 -1.81 -5.78
N THR A 190 -11.78 -2.26 -4.78
CA THR A 190 -11.61 -1.55 -3.51
C THR A 190 -10.39 -0.63 -3.50
N ARG A 191 -9.59 -0.63 -4.60
CA ARG A 191 -8.47 0.29 -4.81
C ARG A 191 -8.60 0.97 -6.17
N SER A 192 -8.65 2.30 -6.14
CA SER A 192 -8.74 3.10 -7.36
C SER A 192 -7.47 2.94 -8.21
N GLN A 193 -7.66 2.68 -9.50
CA GLN A 193 -6.58 2.55 -10.47
C GLN A 193 -6.88 3.37 -11.72
N ALA A 194 -5.86 3.99 -12.27
CA ALA A 194 -5.94 4.77 -13.48
C ALA A 194 -4.79 4.49 -14.45
N LYS A 195 -4.97 4.94 -15.66
CA LYS A 195 -3.95 5.17 -16.66
C LYS A 195 -3.70 6.67 -16.73
N VAL A 196 -2.45 7.09 -16.49
CA VAL A 196 -2.02 8.47 -16.66
C VAL A 196 -1.17 8.58 -17.91
N SER A 197 -1.59 9.42 -18.85
CA SER A 197 -0.89 9.63 -20.13
C SER A 197 -0.40 11.05 -20.24
N PHE A 198 0.81 11.19 -20.77
CA PHE A 198 1.50 12.44 -21.04
C PHE A 198 1.66 12.56 -22.57
N ASP A 199 1.10 13.60 -23.16
CA ASP A 199 1.20 13.94 -24.58
C ASP A 199 1.78 15.35 -24.69
N ASN A 200 3.08 15.42 -24.93
CA ASN A 200 3.85 16.67 -25.04
C ASN A 200 3.70 17.60 -23.81
N VAL A 201 3.56 17.05 -22.61
CA VAL A 201 3.47 17.83 -21.36
C VAL A 201 4.81 18.48 -21.08
N SER A 202 4.84 19.81 -20.97
CA SER A 202 6.08 20.54 -20.68
C SER A 202 6.53 20.35 -19.24
N LEU A 203 7.83 20.20 -19.00
CA LEU A 203 8.37 20.23 -17.64
C LEU A 203 8.06 21.56 -16.93
N SER A 204 7.97 22.67 -17.66
CA SER A 204 7.65 23.99 -17.12
C SER A 204 6.18 24.15 -16.72
N ASP A 205 5.29 23.26 -17.15
CA ASP A 205 3.88 23.25 -16.75
C ASP A 205 3.67 22.60 -15.37
N GLY A 206 4.72 21.93 -14.88
CA GLY A 206 4.79 21.37 -13.53
C GLY A 206 5.75 22.14 -12.62
N GLN A 207 5.64 21.87 -11.33
CA GLN A 207 6.56 22.37 -10.31
C GLN A 207 7.63 21.29 -10.05
N THR A 208 8.91 21.64 -10.26
CA THR A 208 10.02 20.77 -9.83
C THR A 208 10.11 20.83 -8.31
N ILE A 209 9.91 19.69 -7.67
CA ILE A 209 9.86 19.53 -6.21
C ILE A 209 11.21 19.10 -5.66
N GLY A 210 11.92 18.25 -6.41
CA GLY A 210 13.22 17.74 -5.95
C GLY A 210 13.99 16.97 -7.02
N LYS A 211 15.21 16.57 -6.64
CA LYS A 211 16.12 15.81 -7.49
C LYS A 211 16.92 14.83 -6.64
N THR A 212 17.21 13.63 -7.18
CA THR A 212 17.99 12.62 -6.50
C THR A 212 18.65 11.66 -7.50
N ASP A 213 19.50 10.76 -7.02
CA ASP A 213 20.02 9.65 -7.82
C ASP A 213 19.06 8.45 -7.82
N GLU A 214 19.26 7.55 -8.79
CA GLU A 214 18.40 6.39 -9.00
C GLU A 214 18.40 5.41 -7.82
N ASN A 215 19.57 5.20 -7.18
CA ASN A 215 19.67 4.26 -6.07
C ASN A 215 18.90 4.76 -4.83
N ALA A 216 19.08 6.04 -4.48
CA ALA A 216 18.37 6.65 -3.36
C ALA A 216 16.85 6.65 -3.60
N PHE A 217 16.42 6.96 -4.84
CA PHE A 217 15.00 6.92 -5.19
C PHE A 217 14.43 5.51 -5.10
N SER A 218 15.11 4.52 -5.69
CA SER A 218 14.67 3.11 -5.66
C SER A 218 14.58 2.56 -4.24
N GLN A 219 15.53 2.86 -3.37
CA GLN A 219 15.47 2.45 -1.96
C GLN A 219 14.28 3.10 -1.24
N THR A 220 14.02 4.39 -1.44
CA THR A 220 12.86 5.07 -0.84
C THR A 220 11.55 4.45 -1.29
N LEU A 221 11.40 4.15 -2.58
CA LEU A 221 10.22 3.45 -3.10
C LEU A 221 10.02 2.10 -2.42
N GLN A 222 11.06 1.28 -2.27
CA GLN A 222 10.92 -0.05 -1.67
C GLN A 222 10.59 0.02 -0.19
N ILE A 223 11.14 0.98 0.54
CA ILE A 223 10.79 1.21 1.95
C ILE A 223 9.31 1.61 2.07
N ALA A 224 8.82 2.52 1.21
CA ALA A 224 7.41 2.88 1.16
C ALA A 224 6.51 1.69 0.78
N HIS A 225 6.92 0.88 -0.22
CA HIS A 225 6.19 -0.33 -0.60
C HIS A 225 6.12 -1.36 0.55
N GLY A 226 7.11 -1.36 1.45
CA GLY A 226 7.12 -2.20 2.65
C GLY A 226 5.91 -1.99 3.55
N ALA A 227 5.33 -0.78 3.57
CA ALA A 227 4.12 -0.51 4.36
C ALA A 227 2.89 -1.32 3.90
N LEU A 228 2.86 -1.81 2.65
CA LEU A 228 1.80 -2.72 2.18
C LEU A 228 1.80 -4.06 2.93
N ALA A 229 2.89 -4.43 3.60
CA ALA A 229 2.93 -5.61 4.45
C ALA A 229 1.91 -5.52 5.59
N ALA A 230 1.77 -4.35 6.21
CA ALA A 230 0.80 -4.13 7.28
C ALA A 230 -0.65 -4.24 6.77
N GLU A 231 -0.94 -3.68 5.60
CA GLU A 231 -2.26 -3.85 4.96
C GLU A 231 -2.55 -5.33 4.68
N CYS A 232 -1.55 -6.09 4.21
CA CYS A 232 -1.71 -7.53 3.99
C CYS A 232 -1.96 -8.29 5.29
N VAL A 233 -1.32 -7.88 6.39
CA VAL A 233 -1.55 -8.45 7.73
C VAL A 233 -2.98 -8.19 8.17
N GLY A 234 -3.48 -6.96 8.07
CA GLY A 234 -4.85 -6.62 8.41
C GLY A 234 -5.89 -7.41 7.60
N GLY A 235 -5.72 -7.46 6.27
CA GLY A 235 -6.60 -8.23 5.40
C GLY A 235 -6.55 -9.74 5.67
N GLY A 236 -5.37 -10.28 5.97
CA GLY A 236 -5.18 -11.68 6.36
C GLY A 236 -5.87 -12.00 7.69
N GLN A 237 -5.76 -11.08 8.68
CA GLN A 237 -6.43 -11.21 9.98
C GLN A 237 -7.95 -11.27 9.80
N LYS A 238 -8.54 -10.36 9.02
CA LYS A 238 -9.99 -10.37 8.74
C LYS A 238 -10.43 -11.69 8.10
N CYS A 239 -9.67 -12.20 7.13
CA CYS A 239 -9.97 -13.49 6.50
C CYS A 239 -9.94 -14.64 7.51
N LEU A 240 -8.96 -14.65 8.42
CA LEU A 240 -8.86 -15.67 9.47
C LEU A 240 -10.03 -15.56 10.45
N ASP A 241 -10.36 -14.36 10.94
CA ASP A 241 -11.46 -14.14 11.88
C ASP A 241 -12.79 -14.61 11.30
N MET A 242 -13.11 -14.20 10.05
CA MET A 242 -14.31 -14.66 9.34
C MET A 242 -14.34 -16.17 9.19
N THR A 243 -13.18 -16.81 8.95
CA THR A 243 -13.09 -18.25 8.80
C THR A 243 -13.33 -18.99 10.13
N LEU A 244 -12.79 -18.46 11.22
CA LEU A 244 -13.01 -19.01 12.57
C LEU A 244 -14.47 -18.88 12.99
N ASP A 245 -15.08 -17.73 12.75
CA ASP A 245 -16.51 -17.50 13.06
C ASP A 245 -17.39 -18.45 12.25
N TYR A 246 -17.15 -18.58 10.95
CA TYR A 246 -17.90 -19.50 10.11
C TYR A 246 -17.70 -20.96 10.54
N ALA A 247 -16.48 -21.37 10.84
CA ALA A 247 -16.18 -22.73 11.29
C ALA A 247 -16.85 -23.11 12.61
N ASN A 248 -17.04 -22.12 13.49
CA ASN A 248 -17.72 -22.30 14.79
C ASN A 248 -19.27 -22.30 14.67
N GLN A 249 -19.82 -21.76 13.58
CA GLN A 249 -21.27 -21.66 13.37
C GLN A 249 -21.79 -22.75 12.43
N ARG A 250 -21.04 -23.09 11.39
CA ARG A 250 -21.47 -24.00 10.33
C ARG A 250 -21.50 -25.45 10.82
N VAL A 251 -22.65 -26.10 10.71
CA VAL A 251 -22.82 -27.51 11.04
C VAL A 251 -22.84 -28.36 9.76
N GLN A 252 -22.01 -29.41 9.71
CA GLN A 252 -22.05 -30.47 8.72
C GLN A 252 -21.70 -31.81 9.40
N PHE A 253 -22.26 -32.92 8.88
CA PHE A 253 -22.06 -34.25 9.45
C PHE A 253 -22.40 -34.32 10.96
N GLY A 254 -23.42 -33.57 11.37
CA GLY A 254 -23.94 -33.57 12.75
C GLY A 254 -23.12 -32.77 13.77
N ARG A 255 -22.11 -32.01 13.37
CA ARG A 255 -21.28 -31.15 14.25
C ARG A 255 -20.73 -29.93 13.55
N GLN A 256 -20.25 -28.96 14.32
CA GLN A 256 -19.57 -27.78 13.79
C GLN A 256 -18.34 -28.17 12.96
N ILE A 257 -18.13 -27.53 11.81
CA ILE A 257 -17.00 -27.88 10.93
C ILE A 257 -15.65 -27.59 11.58
N GLY A 258 -15.56 -26.60 12.49
CA GLY A 258 -14.36 -26.32 13.29
C GLY A 258 -13.93 -27.47 14.22
N SER A 259 -14.77 -28.47 14.45
CA SER A 259 -14.40 -29.66 15.22
C SER A 259 -13.55 -30.67 14.45
N PHE A 260 -13.47 -30.56 13.09
CA PHE A 260 -12.69 -31.46 12.26
C PHE A 260 -11.21 -31.09 12.27
N GLN A 261 -10.32 -32.09 12.33
CA GLN A 261 -8.87 -31.89 12.37
C GLN A 261 -8.34 -31.12 11.14
N SER A 262 -8.87 -31.45 9.94
CA SER A 262 -8.46 -30.76 8.70
C SER A 262 -8.76 -29.25 8.73
N VAL A 263 -9.87 -28.86 9.33
CA VAL A 263 -10.24 -27.45 9.52
C VAL A 263 -9.32 -26.77 10.53
N LYS A 264 -9.11 -27.41 11.69
CA LYS A 264 -8.21 -26.90 12.73
C LYS A 264 -6.78 -26.69 12.21
N HIS A 265 -6.23 -27.66 11.49
CA HIS A 265 -4.88 -27.56 10.95
C HIS A 265 -4.79 -26.43 9.92
N LYS A 266 -5.80 -26.28 9.06
CA LYS A 266 -5.83 -25.19 8.08
C LYS A 266 -5.87 -23.80 8.76
N CYS A 267 -6.71 -23.63 9.78
CA CYS A 267 -6.74 -22.37 10.55
C CYS A 267 -5.40 -22.12 11.29
N ALA A 268 -4.77 -23.16 11.82
CA ALA A 268 -3.45 -23.03 12.44
C ALA A 268 -2.36 -22.62 11.43
N ASP A 269 -2.37 -23.19 10.22
CA ASP A 269 -1.46 -22.80 9.14
C ASP A 269 -1.66 -21.34 8.72
N MET A 270 -2.94 -20.90 8.61
CA MET A 270 -3.28 -19.50 8.33
C MET A 270 -2.75 -18.58 9.44
N PHE A 271 -2.93 -18.95 10.70
CA PHE A 271 -2.45 -18.19 11.85
C PHE A 271 -0.92 -18.07 11.88
N ILE A 272 -0.20 -19.16 11.65
CA ILE A 272 1.28 -19.15 11.60
C ILE A 272 1.78 -18.24 10.48
N ALA A 273 1.19 -18.33 9.28
CA ALA A 273 1.56 -17.48 8.16
C ALA A 273 1.29 -15.98 8.47
N LEU A 274 0.16 -15.70 9.10
CA LEU A 274 -0.24 -14.34 9.49
C LEU A 274 0.73 -13.75 10.52
N GLU A 275 1.04 -14.47 11.61
CA GLU A 275 1.92 -13.98 12.65
C GLU A 275 3.37 -13.81 12.18
N SER A 276 3.82 -14.64 11.24
CA SER A 276 5.11 -14.45 10.58
C SER A 276 5.13 -13.19 9.72
N ALA A 277 4.04 -12.92 8.98
CA ALA A 277 3.89 -11.70 8.19
C ALA A 277 3.84 -10.45 9.09
N ARG A 278 3.11 -10.52 10.21
CA ARG A 278 3.01 -9.45 11.20
C ARG A 278 4.39 -9.11 11.78
N SER A 279 5.15 -10.14 12.18
CA SER A 279 6.49 -9.97 12.72
C SER A 279 7.43 -9.30 11.72
N ALA A 280 7.38 -9.70 10.44
CA ALA A 280 8.19 -9.09 9.39
C ALA A 280 7.77 -7.62 9.13
N SER A 281 6.45 -7.34 9.10
CA SER A 281 5.92 -5.99 8.91
C SER A 281 6.35 -5.03 10.02
N TYR A 282 6.23 -5.45 11.27
CA TYR A 282 6.61 -4.64 12.42
C TYR A 282 8.12 -4.43 12.51
N PHE A 283 8.90 -5.46 12.16
CA PHE A 283 10.36 -5.32 12.11
C PHE A 283 10.78 -4.29 11.05
N ALA A 284 10.17 -4.31 9.87
CA ALA A 284 10.48 -3.33 8.81
C ALA A 284 10.17 -1.88 9.21
N ALA A 285 9.27 -1.67 10.18
CA ALA A 285 8.93 -0.36 10.72
C ALA A 285 9.67 -0.02 12.03
N SER A 286 10.56 -0.92 12.51
CA SER A 286 11.23 -0.75 13.79
C SER A 286 12.19 0.44 13.79
N PRO A 287 12.19 1.27 14.86
CA PRO A 287 13.21 2.29 15.09
C PRO A 287 14.63 1.73 15.19
N ASP A 288 14.81 0.43 15.49
CA ASP A 288 16.12 -0.21 15.54
C ASP A 288 16.85 -0.18 14.17
N LEU A 289 16.10 0.04 13.08
CA LEU A 289 16.62 0.21 11.72
C LEU A 289 16.91 1.68 11.36
N ASP A 290 16.64 2.63 12.26
CA ASP A 290 16.88 4.04 11.97
C ASP A 290 18.37 4.33 11.82
N GLY A 291 18.71 5.02 10.71
CA GLY A 291 20.10 5.28 10.33
C GLY A 291 20.75 4.19 9.47
N ASP A 292 20.20 2.98 9.39
CA ASP A 292 20.66 1.93 8.47
C ASP A 292 19.66 1.76 7.29
N ARG A 293 19.89 2.52 6.25
CA ARG A 293 19.02 2.51 5.05
C ARG A 293 19.03 1.16 4.32
N THR A 294 20.16 0.44 4.35
CA THR A 294 20.26 -0.87 3.70
C THR A 294 19.46 -1.92 4.47
N ALA A 295 19.61 -1.98 5.79
CA ALA A 295 18.80 -2.88 6.61
C ALA A 295 17.31 -2.58 6.50
N LYS A 296 16.92 -1.29 6.45
CA LYS A 296 15.53 -0.86 6.25
C LYS A 296 14.97 -1.32 4.89
N PHE A 297 15.75 -1.17 3.83
CA PHE A 297 15.39 -1.63 2.50
C PHE A 297 15.19 -3.16 2.45
N GLU A 298 16.12 -3.94 3.00
CA GLU A 298 16.04 -5.40 3.08
C GLU A 298 14.80 -5.85 3.87
N ALA A 299 14.58 -5.26 5.05
CA ALA A 299 13.44 -5.56 5.89
C ALA A 299 12.10 -5.26 5.18
N ALA A 300 12.01 -4.13 4.47
CA ALA A 300 10.83 -3.75 3.70
C ALA A 300 10.54 -4.73 2.55
N LEU A 301 11.57 -5.17 1.83
CA LEU A 301 11.42 -6.18 0.77
C LEU A 301 10.95 -7.52 1.33
N ILE A 302 11.55 -7.98 2.42
CA ILE A 302 11.16 -9.24 3.09
C ILE A 302 9.70 -9.14 3.54
N ALA A 303 9.36 -8.06 4.24
CA ALA A 303 8.02 -7.85 4.78
C ALA A 303 6.96 -7.83 3.67
N LYS A 304 7.16 -7.02 2.63
CA LYS A 304 6.22 -6.89 1.52
C LYS A 304 6.02 -8.21 0.79
N ASN A 305 7.10 -8.92 0.45
CA ASN A 305 7.01 -10.18 -0.29
C ASN A 305 6.33 -11.25 0.53
N TYR A 306 6.78 -11.47 1.77
CA TYR A 306 6.22 -12.50 2.62
C TYR A 306 4.74 -12.24 2.96
N ALA A 307 4.39 -11.01 3.36
CA ALA A 307 3.04 -10.67 3.76
C ALA A 307 2.05 -10.74 2.59
N SER A 308 2.44 -10.33 1.37
CA SER A 308 1.55 -10.43 0.22
C SER A 308 1.29 -11.88 -0.21
N GLU A 309 2.27 -12.78 -0.14
CA GLU A 309 2.08 -14.22 -0.38
C GLU A 309 1.23 -14.86 0.72
N ALA A 310 1.49 -14.52 2.00
CA ALA A 310 0.70 -15.01 3.12
C ALA A 310 -0.76 -14.59 3.01
N PHE A 311 -1.04 -13.31 2.74
CA PHE A 311 -2.40 -12.81 2.59
C PHE A 311 -3.13 -13.49 1.43
N PHE A 312 -2.46 -13.66 0.28
CA PHE A 312 -3.08 -14.32 -0.86
C PHE A 312 -3.44 -15.78 -0.54
N LYS A 313 -2.56 -16.51 0.15
CA LYS A 313 -2.82 -17.89 0.60
C LYS A 313 -3.95 -17.94 1.61
N ILE A 314 -3.93 -17.05 2.63
CA ILE A 314 -4.96 -16.98 3.67
C ILE A 314 -6.32 -16.68 3.07
N ALA A 315 -6.42 -15.68 2.18
CA ALA A 315 -7.68 -15.34 1.52
C ALA A 315 -8.22 -16.48 0.64
N GLY A 316 -7.34 -17.21 -0.07
CA GLY A 316 -7.71 -18.39 -0.83
C GLY A 316 -8.21 -19.54 0.04
N ASP A 317 -7.50 -19.82 1.14
CA ASP A 317 -7.89 -20.83 2.12
C ASP A 317 -9.22 -20.46 2.81
N ALA A 318 -9.45 -19.17 3.11
CA ALA A 318 -10.71 -18.68 3.67
C ALA A 318 -11.88 -18.93 2.72
N ILE A 319 -11.76 -18.60 1.43
CA ILE A 319 -12.78 -18.90 0.42
C ILE A 319 -13.07 -20.41 0.37
N GLN A 320 -12.04 -21.23 0.33
CA GLN A 320 -12.19 -22.70 0.30
C GLN A 320 -12.94 -23.23 1.53
N MET A 321 -12.64 -22.68 2.71
CA MET A 321 -13.28 -23.09 3.98
C MET A 321 -14.75 -22.70 4.06
N HIS A 322 -15.15 -21.60 3.44
CA HIS A 322 -16.54 -21.17 3.35
C HIS A 322 -17.34 -21.93 2.28
N GLY A 323 -16.67 -22.60 1.35
CA GLY A 323 -17.32 -23.31 0.25
C GLY A 323 -18.11 -22.36 -0.66
N GLY A 324 -19.30 -22.76 -1.08
CA GLY A 324 -20.08 -21.99 -2.06
C GLY A 324 -20.40 -20.55 -1.65
N ILE A 325 -20.62 -20.27 -0.35
CA ILE A 325 -20.92 -18.91 0.13
C ILE A 325 -19.72 -17.98 -0.03
N GLY A 326 -18.49 -18.48 0.07
CA GLY A 326 -17.28 -17.66 -0.08
C GLY A 326 -17.11 -17.02 -1.45
N PHE A 327 -17.82 -17.52 -2.48
CA PHE A 327 -17.81 -16.97 -3.84
C PHE A 327 -19.02 -16.08 -4.16
N THR A 328 -19.96 -15.94 -3.25
CA THR A 328 -21.15 -15.11 -3.51
C THR A 328 -20.84 -13.64 -3.32
N TRP A 329 -21.60 -12.78 -3.99
CA TRP A 329 -21.45 -11.33 -3.86
C TRP A 329 -21.91 -10.80 -2.50
N GLU A 330 -22.74 -11.55 -1.79
CA GLU A 330 -23.24 -11.19 -0.47
C GLU A 330 -22.18 -11.36 0.61
N TYR A 331 -21.12 -12.15 0.35
CA TYR A 331 -20.07 -12.41 1.33
C TYR A 331 -18.76 -11.73 0.94
N PRO A 332 -18.14 -10.93 1.81
CA PRO A 332 -17.06 -10.01 1.41
C PRO A 332 -15.70 -10.66 1.10
N LEU A 333 -15.51 -11.97 1.35
CA LEU A 333 -14.22 -12.65 1.18
C LEU A 333 -13.60 -12.47 -0.21
N HIS A 334 -14.43 -12.41 -1.26
CA HIS A 334 -13.91 -12.22 -2.62
C HIS A 334 -13.21 -10.87 -2.81
N TYR A 335 -13.57 -9.82 -2.03
CA TYR A 335 -12.86 -8.54 -2.06
C TYR A 335 -11.46 -8.67 -1.47
N PHE A 336 -11.32 -9.39 -0.34
CA PHE A 336 -10.04 -9.68 0.28
C PHE A 336 -9.13 -10.49 -0.64
N PHE A 337 -9.66 -11.50 -1.31
CA PHE A 337 -8.88 -12.27 -2.28
C PHE A 337 -8.41 -11.43 -3.47
N LYS A 338 -9.26 -10.55 -3.99
CA LYS A 338 -8.92 -9.62 -5.08
C LYS A 338 -7.87 -8.60 -4.64
N ARG A 339 -7.98 -8.02 -3.43
CA ARG A 339 -6.97 -7.14 -2.83
C ARG A 339 -5.65 -7.89 -2.63
N ALA A 340 -5.68 -9.10 -2.12
CA ALA A 340 -4.49 -9.92 -1.94
C ALA A 340 -3.78 -10.18 -3.28
N ARG A 341 -4.55 -10.49 -4.33
CA ARG A 341 -4.01 -10.67 -5.69
C ARG A 341 -3.40 -9.37 -6.23
N SER A 342 -4.06 -8.25 -5.99
CA SER A 342 -3.57 -6.93 -6.38
C SER A 342 -2.24 -6.60 -5.68
N ASN A 343 -2.17 -6.79 -4.36
CA ASN A 343 -0.98 -6.48 -3.56
C ASN A 343 0.26 -7.31 -3.95
N ARG A 344 0.09 -8.54 -4.45
CA ARG A 344 1.20 -9.35 -4.98
C ARG A 344 1.85 -8.76 -6.23
N ALA A 345 1.05 -8.06 -7.05
CA ALA A 345 1.49 -7.54 -8.34
C ALA A 345 1.80 -6.03 -8.29
N LEU A 346 1.23 -5.30 -7.31
CA LEU A 346 1.32 -3.86 -7.26
C LEU A 346 2.73 -3.40 -6.83
N PHE A 347 3.25 -2.39 -7.53
CA PHE A 347 4.57 -1.77 -7.38
C PHE A 347 5.71 -2.73 -7.70
N THR A 348 6.17 -3.54 -6.74
CA THR A 348 7.15 -4.60 -6.96
C THR A 348 6.42 -5.94 -6.90
N SER A 349 6.44 -6.70 -7.99
CA SER A 349 5.86 -8.04 -7.97
C SER A 349 6.61 -8.94 -6.99
N SER A 350 5.95 -10.01 -6.51
CA SER A 350 6.66 -10.98 -5.63
C SER A 350 7.87 -11.60 -6.32
N GLU A 351 7.82 -11.83 -7.63
CA GLU A 351 8.92 -12.38 -8.42
C GLU A 351 10.11 -11.42 -8.47
N ASP A 352 9.87 -10.14 -8.81
CA ASP A 352 10.90 -9.11 -8.81
C ASP A 352 11.49 -8.91 -7.41
N GLY A 353 10.65 -8.91 -6.37
CA GLY A 353 11.09 -8.77 -5.00
C GLY A 353 11.99 -9.92 -4.53
N PHE A 354 11.67 -11.17 -4.90
CA PHE A 354 12.56 -12.31 -4.63
C PHE A 354 13.86 -12.22 -5.40
N GLN A 355 13.85 -11.72 -6.64
CA GLN A 355 15.08 -11.49 -7.40
C GLN A 355 15.97 -10.43 -6.74
N MET A 356 15.37 -9.31 -6.30
CA MET A 356 16.10 -8.26 -5.57
C MET A 356 16.72 -8.79 -4.27
N LEU A 357 15.99 -9.64 -3.51
CA LEU A 357 16.54 -10.28 -2.30
C LEU A 357 17.66 -11.26 -2.64
N ALA A 358 17.53 -12.03 -3.71
CA ALA A 358 18.57 -12.96 -4.18
C ALA A 358 19.87 -12.21 -4.55
N ASP A 359 19.75 -11.09 -5.25
CA ASP A 359 20.88 -10.24 -5.61
C ASP A 359 21.56 -9.64 -4.36
N GLN A 360 20.77 -9.25 -3.36
CA GLN A 360 21.26 -8.68 -2.08
C GLN A 360 22.11 -9.67 -1.28
N ILE A 361 21.71 -10.94 -1.26
CA ILE A 361 22.49 -12.01 -0.58
C ILE A 361 23.62 -12.59 -1.47
N GLY A 362 23.89 -11.97 -2.62
CA GLY A 362 25.01 -12.32 -3.51
C GLY A 362 24.70 -13.39 -4.56
N LEU A 363 23.43 -13.83 -4.69
CA LEU A 363 22.99 -14.74 -5.74
C LEU A 363 22.67 -13.96 -7.02
N LYS A 364 23.70 -13.49 -7.74
CA LYS A 364 23.50 -12.78 -9.01
C LYS A 364 23.06 -13.75 -10.10
N SER A 365 21.95 -13.47 -10.76
CA SER A 365 21.54 -14.22 -11.95
C SER A 365 22.50 -13.93 -13.10
N ASN A 366 23.30 -14.91 -13.50
CA ASN A 366 24.12 -14.87 -14.72
C ASN A 366 23.22 -15.08 -15.95
N THR A 367 22.29 -14.16 -16.21
CA THR A 367 21.40 -14.21 -17.39
C THR A 367 22.16 -14.03 -18.71
N SER A 368 23.40 -13.56 -18.69
CA SER A 368 24.27 -13.46 -19.88
C SER A 368 24.85 -14.80 -20.35
N ALA A 369 24.77 -15.87 -19.56
CA ALA A 369 25.33 -17.18 -19.92
C ALA A 369 24.37 -18.10 -20.69
N ILE A 370 23.06 -17.78 -20.76
CA ILE A 370 22.04 -18.66 -21.38
C ILE A 370 21.66 -18.23 -22.81
N MET A 371 21.99 -17.01 -23.22
CA MET A 371 21.70 -16.53 -24.58
C MET A 371 22.89 -16.64 -25.57
N GLY A 372 23.90 -17.39 -25.22
CA GLY A 372 25.08 -17.61 -26.03
C GLY A 372 25.37 -19.08 -26.32
N LYS A 373 24.40 -19.77 -26.94
CA LYS A 373 24.68 -21.00 -27.74
C LYS A 373 23.62 -21.14 -28.81
#